data_61bc98eeadf9125d3a5e930213b38ec6
#
_entry.id   61bc98eeadf9125d3a5e930213b38ec6
#
_cell.length_a   1.000
_cell.length_b   1.000
_cell.length_c   1.000
_cell.angle_alpha   90.00
_cell.angle_beta   90.00
_cell.angle_gamma   90.00
#
_symmetry.space_group_name_H-M   'P 1'
#
loop_
_entity.id
_entity.type
_entity.pdbx_description
1 polymer ?
#
loop_
_entity_poly.entity_id
_entity_poly.type
_entity_poly.pdbx_seq_one_letter_code
_entity_poly.pdbx_strand_id
1 'polypeptide(L)'
;MSAAASHRPVPLANGLVYVNPEMPGLSRVKRGNSFRYRDAKGQWLRDVDEISRIRQLAIPPAYTDVWICPLPNGHLQATGLDARGRKQYRYHAEWRVMKDETKFERLEAFGRALPRIRARVARDLQPASKRMTLDRELVLATLVRLLDTTFLRVGNEEYASSNGSYGLTTLRNKHAEVRGASLKLRFRGKSGVLHEARLDDPRVASVVRRCQQLPGQELFQYHDEDGTPRILSSTDVNDYLREAAGDNFTAKDFRTWHGTVQALELTRLACSDVDPMDASPAMR
;
A
#
# COMPACT_ATOMS: atom_id res chain seq x y z
N MET A 1 -10.87 -32.20 7.13
CA MET A 1 -10.14 -32.46 5.87
C MET A 1 -10.00 -31.14 5.14
N SER A 2 -8.85 -30.47 5.31
CA SER A 2 -8.57 -29.17 4.67
C SER A 2 -8.16 -29.42 3.23
N ALA A 3 -8.88 -28.79 2.29
CA ALA A 3 -8.56 -28.86 0.87
C ALA A 3 -7.19 -28.22 0.62
N ALA A 4 -6.19 -29.03 0.23
CA ALA A 4 -4.91 -28.55 -0.26
C ALA A 4 -5.15 -27.69 -1.51
N ALA A 5 -5.11 -26.37 -1.36
CA ALA A 5 -5.15 -25.43 -2.49
C ALA A 5 -4.02 -25.83 -3.46
N SER A 6 -4.35 -26.05 -4.72
CA SER A 6 -3.42 -26.49 -5.74
C SER A 6 -2.34 -25.41 -5.96
N HIS A 7 -1.12 -25.66 -5.48
CA HIS A 7 0.06 -24.79 -5.59
C HIS A 7 0.69 -24.84 -7.00
N ARG A 8 -0.12 -25.00 -8.04
CA ARG A 8 0.40 -25.06 -9.42
C ARG A 8 0.80 -23.67 -9.91
N PRO A 9 2.01 -23.53 -10.49
CA PRO A 9 2.42 -22.29 -11.16
C PRO A 9 1.45 -21.93 -12.29
N VAL A 10 1.02 -20.67 -12.34
CA VAL A 10 0.10 -20.17 -13.36
C VAL A 10 0.88 -19.38 -14.41
N PRO A 11 0.83 -19.74 -15.70
CA PRO A 11 1.51 -19.00 -16.77
C PRO A 11 1.04 -17.54 -16.84
N LEU A 12 1.98 -16.63 -17.13
CA LEU A 12 1.75 -15.21 -17.37
C LEU A 12 2.10 -14.87 -18.84
N ALA A 13 1.56 -13.76 -19.34
CA ALA A 13 1.67 -13.39 -20.76
C ALA A 13 3.09 -13.18 -21.27
N ASN A 14 4.06 -12.90 -20.40
CA ASN A 14 5.47 -12.62 -20.72
C ASN A 14 6.40 -13.81 -20.49
N GLY A 15 5.89 -15.05 -20.47
CA GLY A 15 6.69 -16.26 -20.23
C GLY A 15 7.09 -16.48 -18.77
N LEU A 16 6.77 -15.56 -17.87
CA LEU A 16 6.88 -15.78 -16.44
C LEU A 16 5.74 -16.68 -15.94
N VAL A 17 5.91 -17.26 -14.76
CA VAL A 17 4.86 -17.99 -14.06
C VAL A 17 4.56 -17.35 -12.71
N TYR A 18 3.28 -17.29 -12.37
CA TYR A 18 2.87 -16.87 -11.03
C TYR A 18 3.11 -18.01 -10.06
N VAL A 19 3.85 -17.76 -8.98
CA VAL A 19 4.21 -18.75 -7.97
C VAL A 19 3.79 -18.29 -6.58
N ASN A 20 3.42 -19.25 -5.72
CA ASN A 20 3.14 -19.00 -4.31
C ASN A 20 4.34 -19.47 -3.47
N PRO A 21 4.88 -18.67 -2.52
CA PRO A 21 5.99 -19.05 -1.66
C PRO A 21 5.64 -20.15 -0.64
N GLU A 22 4.38 -20.61 -0.60
CA GLU A 22 3.96 -21.80 0.15
C GLU A 22 4.25 -23.10 -0.60
N MET A 23 4.56 -23.04 -1.90
CA MET A 23 5.00 -24.20 -2.65
C MET A 23 6.39 -24.66 -2.18
N PRO A 24 6.72 -25.98 -2.33
CA PRO A 24 8.06 -26.47 -2.04
C PRO A 24 9.12 -25.69 -2.84
N GLY A 25 10.13 -25.16 -2.16
CA GLY A 25 11.20 -24.36 -2.75
C GLY A 25 12.56 -24.69 -2.15
N LEU A 26 13.58 -23.97 -2.60
CA LEU A 26 14.91 -24.11 -2.04
C LEU A 26 15.03 -23.26 -0.77
N SER A 27 15.92 -23.63 0.13
CA SER A 27 16.20 -22.91 1.37
C SER A 27 17.67 -22.54 1.50
N ARG A 28 17.95 -21.44 2.20
CA ARG A 28 19.29 -20.96 2.46
C ARG A 28 19.74 -21.30 3.88
N VAL A 29 20.92 -21.88 4.02
CA VAL A 29 21.54 -22.26 5.30
C VAL A 29 22.85 -21.51 5.47
N LYS A 30 23.02 -20.79 6.59
CA LYS A 30 24.28 -20.09 6.94
C LYS A 30 25.33 -21.12 7.38
N ARG A 31 26.57 -20.97 6.86
CA ARG A 31 27.73 -21.78 7.24
C ARG A 31 28.94 -20.85 7.42
N GLY A 32 29.22 -20.47 8.66
CA GLY A 32 30.25 -19.43 8.95
C GLY A 32 29.92 -18.13 8.23
N ASN A 33 30.83 -17.64 7.41
CA ASN A 33 30.68 -16.42 6.62
C ASN A 33 30.06 -16.65 5.23
N SER A 34 29.64 -17.89 4.92
CA SER A 34 29.07 -18.23 3.60
C SER A 34 27.66 -18.82 3.74
N PHE A 35 27.02 -19.03 2.59
CA PHE A 35 25.69 -19.63 2.50
C PHE A 35 25.76 -20.90 1.62
N ARG A 36 25.02 -21.91 2.02
CA ARG A 36 24.72 -23.13 1.24
C ARG A 36 23.21 -23.23 1.07
N TYR A 37 22.79 -24.01 0.11
CA TYR A 37 21.39 -24.14 -0.25
C TYR A 37 20.93 -25.60 -0.17
N ARG A 38 19.67 -25.78 0.18
CA ARG A 38 19.02 -27.09 0.16
C ARG A 38 17.85 -27.04 -0.81
N ASP A 39 17.58 -28.15 -1.47
CA ASP A 39 16.38 -28.32 -2.29
C ASP A 39 15.12 -28.52 -1.42
N ALA A 40 13.96 -28.68 -2.06
CA ALA A 40 12.68 -28.93 -1.40
C ALA A 40 12.61 -30.24 -0.62
N LYS A 41 13.54 -31.20 -0.89
CA LYS A 41 13.69 -32.47 -0.18
C LYS A 41 14.71 -32.40 0.96
N GLY A 42 15.29 -31.20 1.20
CA GLY A 42 16.29 -30.95 2.22
C GLY A 42 17.71 -31.43 1.84
N GLN A 43 17.94 -31.87 0.61
CA GLN A 43 19.25 -32.28 0.12
C GLN A 43 20.11 -31.06 -0.24
N TRP A 44 21.44 -31.19 -0.09
CA TRP A 44 22.33 -30.10 -0.46
C TRP A 44 22.36 -29.89 -1.96
N LEU A 45 22.09 -28.66 -2.37
CA LEU A 45 22.17 -28.21 -3.76
C LEU A 45 23.64 -28.25 -4.21
N ARG A 46 23.89 -28.93 -5.35
CA ARG A 46 25.22 -29.11 -5.94
C ARG A 46 25.31 -28.51 -7.35
N ASP A 47 24.18 -28.24 -7.95
CA ASP A 47 24.07 -27.62 -9.27
C ASP A 47 24.70 -26.22 -9.23
N VAL A 48 25.77 -26.05 -10.02
CA VAL A 48 26.57 -24.82 -10.05
C VAL A 48 25.80 -23.68 -10.71
N ASP A 49 25.01 -23.97 -11.74
CA ASP A 49 24.24 -22.97 -12.48
C ASP A 49 23.10 -22.44 -11.59
N GLU A 50 22.43 -23.33 -10.90
CA GLU A 50 21.37 -22.96 -9.97
C GLU A 50 21.93 -22.16 -8.77
N ILE A 51 23.10 -22.54 -8.24
CA ILE A 51 23.77 -21.78 -7.18
C ILE A 51 24.17 -20.39 -7.68
N SER A 52 24.62 -20.28 -8.93
CA SER A 52 24.96 -19.01 -9.56
C SER A 52 23.73 -18.12 -9.70
N ARG A 53 22.62 -18.66 -10.21
CA ARG A 53 21.33 -17.96 -10.29
C ARG A 53 20.90 -17.42 -8.92
N ILE A 54 20.97 -18.25 -7.88
CA ILE A 54 20.58 -17.84 -6.53
C ILE A 54 21.48 -16.70 -6.00
N ARG A 55 22.77 -16.75 -6.26
CA ARG A 55 23.69 -15.68 -5.86
C ARG A 55 23.37 -14.35 -6.54
N GLN A 56 22.97 -14.40 -7.81
CA GLN A 56 22.54 -13.20 -8.56
C GLN A 56 21.28 -12.56 -7.99
N LEU A 57 20.42 -13.28 -7.26
CA LEU A 57 19.27 -12.70 -6.58
C LEU A 57 19.68 -11.70 -5.47
N ALA A 58 20.95 -11.68 -5.07
CA ALA A 58 21.51 -10.79 -4.07
C ALA A 58 20.65 -10.72 -2.78
N ILE A 59 20.27 -11.88 -2.25
CA ILE A 59 19.47 -11.97 -1.03
C ILE A 59 20.31 -11.49 0.16
N PRO A 60 19.89 -10.43 0.87
CA PRO A 60 20.71 -9.86 1.95
C PRO A 60 21.15 -10.91 2.98
N PRO A 61 22.41 -10.84 3.46
CA PRO A 61 22.93 -11.81 4.44
C PRO A 61 22.12 -11.86 5.75
N ALA A 62 21.55 -10.73 6.16
CA ALA A 62 20.75 -10.60 7.39
C ALA A 62 19.36 -11.27 7.31
N TYR A 63 18.93 -11.71 6.12
CA TYR A 63 17.63 -12.37 6.01
C TYR A 63 17.65 -13.78 6.59
N THR A 64 16.60 -14.12 7.34
CA THR A 64 16.30 -15.46 7.87
C THR A 64 15.09 -16.07 7.17
N ASP A 65 14.78 -17.35 7.40
CA ASP A 65 13.66 -18.07 6.80
C ASP A 65 13.52 -17.84 5.30
N VAL A 66 14.64 -17.99 4.61
CA VAL A 66 14.71 -17.72 3.17
C VAL A 66 14.15 -18.88 2.38
N TRP A 67 13.03 -18.60 1.68
CA TRP A 67 12.51 -19.44 0.62
C TRP A 67 12.99 -18.91 -0.74
N ILE A 68 13.38 -19.81 -1.65
CA ILE A 68 13.85 -19.48 -3.00
C ILE A 68 13.03 -20.29 -4.00
N CYS A 69 12.53 -19.62 -5.03
CA CYS A 69 11.76 -20.25 -6.08
C CYS A 69 12.61 -21.25 -6.87
N PRO A 70 12.12 -22.49 -7.07
CA PRO A 70 12.84 -23.47 -7.87
C PRO A 70 12.73 -23.20 -9.38
N LEU A 71 11.84 -22.30 -9.79
CA LEU A 71 11.62 -21.95 -11.19
C LEU A 71 12.37 -20.66 -11.57
N PRO A 72 13.29 -20.70 -12.54
CA PRO A 72 14.01 -19.50 -12.98
C PRO A 72 13.07 -18.38 -13.46
N ASN A 73 11.95 -18.75 -14.12
CA ASN A 73 10.92 -17.83 -14.61
C ASN A 73 9.78 -17.57 -13.63
N GLY A 74 9.91 -17.91 -12.34
CA GLY A 74 8.93 -17.53 -11.33
C GLY A 74 8.89 -16.01 -11.13
N HIS A 75 7.70 -15.39 -11.13
CA HIS A 75 7.57 -13.94 -10.92
C HIS A 75 8.15 -13.49 -9.58
N LEU A 76 8.04 -14.33 -8.55
CA LEU A 76 8.65 -14.17 -7.23
C LEU A 76 9.83 -15.14 -7.11
N GLN A 77 11.03 -14.61 -6.96
CA GLN A 77 12.26 -15.39 -6.96
C GLN A 77 12.74 -15.80 -5.56
N ALA A 78 12.49 -14.97 -4.55
CA ALA A 78 12.75 -15.34 -3.16
C ALA A 78 11.92 -14.52 -2.16
N THR A 79 11.72 -15.09 -0.98
CA THR A 79 11.23 -14.36 0.22
C THR A 79 12.19 -14.61 1.38
N GLY A 80 12.12 -13.78 2.42
CA GLY A 80 12.86 -13.95 3.66
C GLY A 80 12.45 -12.92 4.70
N LEU A 81 12.81 -13.16 5.95
CA LEU A 81 12.58 -12.20 7.04
C LEU A 81 13.80 -11.30 7.21
N ASP A 82 13.60 -10.00 7.26
CA ASP A 82 14.67 -9.03 7.57
C ASP A 82 15.01 -9.03 9.08
N ALA A 83 16.01 -8.24 9.48
CA ALA A 83 16.44 -8.13 10.87
C ALA A 83 15.36 -7.66 11.86
N ARG A 84 14.22 -7.14 11.35
CA ARG A 84 13.05 -6.74 12.14
C ARG A 84 11.91 -7.75 12.09
N GLY A 85 12.16 -8.97 11.54
CA GLY A 85 11.16 -10.02 11.38
C GLY A 85 10.12 -9.74 10.27
N ARG A 86 10.35 -8.75 9.40
CA ARG A 86 9.41 -8.39 8.34
C ARG A 86 9.68 -9.23 7.08
N LYS A 87 8.63 -9.82 6.49
CA LYS A 87 8.74 -10.58 5.24
C LYS A 87 9.10 -9.65 4.09
N GLN A 88 10.18 -9.97 3.40
CA GLN A 88 10.71 -9.27 2.24
C GLN A 88 10.63 -10.15 1.01
N TYR A 89 10.55 -9.53 -0.18
CA TYR A 89 10.31 -10.21 -1.44
C TYR A 89 11.37 -9.82 -2.46
N ARG A 90 11.85 -10.81 -3.25
CA ARG A 90 12.70 -10.63 -4.42
C ARG A 90 11.95 -11.07 -5.65
N TYR A 91 11.57 -10.14 -6.47
CA TYR A 91 10.84 -10.41 -7.71
C TYR A 91 11.80 -10.56 -8.89
N HIS A 92 11.36 -11.28 -9.93
CA HIS A 92 12.03 -11.37 -11.20
C HIS A 92 12.20 -9.98 -11.83
N ALA A 93 13.29 -9.75 -12.57
CA ALA A 93 13.56 -8.44 -13.18
C ALA A 93 12.43 -8.02 -14.15
N GLU A 94 12.06 -8.92 -15.06
CA GLU A 94 10.96 -8.65 -16.01
C GLU A 94 9.60 -8.42 -15.34
N TRP A 95 9.34 -9.08 -14.19
CA TRP A 95 8.13 -8.79 -13.42
C TRP A 95 8.09 -7.35 -12.92
N ARG A 96 9.25 -6.81 -12.52
CA ARG A 96 9.34 -5.41 -12.10
C ARG A 96 9.07 -4.46 -13.25
N VAL A 97 9.71 -4.69 -14.40
CA VAL A 97 9.50 -3.87 -15.61
C VAL A 97 8.03 -3.87 -15.99
N MET A 98 7.41 -5.04 -16.13
CA MET A 98 6.00 -5.16 -16.48
C MET A 98 5.08 -4.45 -15.47
N LYS A 99 5.39 -4.56 -14.17
CA LYS A 99 4.60 -3.88 -13.12
C LYS A 99 4.80 -2.37 -13.12
N ASP A 100 5.98 -1.89 -13.49
CA ASP A 100 6.25 -0.46 -13.59
C ASP A 100 5.58 0.14 -14.84
N GLU A 101 5.61 -0.51 -15.98
CA GLU A 101 4.87 -0.11 -17.19
C GLU A 101 3.37 -0.02 -16.91
N THR A 102 2.77 -1.10 -16.40
CA THR A 102 1.35 -1.12 -16.00
C THR A 102 1.01 -0.04 -14.97
N LYS A 103 1.96 0.30 -14.09
CA LYS A 103 1.78 1.36 -13.08
C LYS A 103 1.68 2.74 -13.72
N PHE A 104 2.48 3.04 -14.75
CA PHE A 104 2.44 4.35 -15.43
C PHE A 104 1.18 4.51 -16.27
N GLU A 105 0.77 3.49 -17.05
CA GLU A 105 -0.51 3.49 -17.76
C GLU A 105 -1.68 3.68 -16.81
N ARG A 106 -1.67 2.95 -15.70
CA ARG A 106 -2.68 3.05 -14.65
C ARG A 106 -2.69 4.43 -13.99
N LEU A 107 -1.53 5.08 -13.85
CA LEU A 107 -1.41 6.41 -13.27
C LEU A 107 -2.12 7.47 -14.13
N GLU A 108 -1.95 7.42 -15.44
CA GLU A 108 -2.63 8.29 -16.38
C GLU A 108 -4.15 8.08 -16.33
N ALA A 109 -4.59 6.82 -16.38
CA ALA A 109 -6.00 6.47 -16.29
C ALA A 109 -6.61 6.94 -14.95
N PHE A 110 -5.89 6.80 -13.83
CA PHE A 110 -6.29 7.33 -12.53
C PHE A 110 -6.43 8.86 -12.56
N GLY A 111 -5.45 9.58 -13.13
CA GLY A 111 -5.49 11.03 -13.28
C GLY A 111 -6.73 11.50 -14.03
N ARG A 112 -7.11 10.80 -15.09
CA ARG A 112 -8.35 11.07 -15.86
C ARG A 112 -9.62 10.76 -15.07
N ALA A 113 -9.61 9.78 -14.17
CA ALA A 113 -10.74 9.42 -13.32
C ALA A 113 -10.88 10.33 -12.08
N LEU A 114 -9.77 10.96 -11.63
CA LEU A 114 -9.72 11.73 -10.39
C LEU A 114 -10.75 12.87 -10.30
N PRO A 115 -11.05 13.65 -11.36
CA PRO A 115 -12.12 14.65 -11.32
C PRO A 115 -13.50 14.04 -11.00
N ARG A 116 -13.81 12.86 -11.53
CA ARG A 116 -15.07 12.13 -11.28
C ARG A 116 -15.14 11.67 -9.83
N ILE A 117 -14.05 11.09 -9.32
CA ILE A 117 -13.94 10.68 -7.90
C ILE A 117 -14.16 11.89 -6.99
N ARG A 118 -13.48 13.01 -7.25
CA ARG A 118 -13.62 14.26 -6.47
C ARG A 118 -15.03 14.83 -6.52
N ALA A 119 -15.69 14.78 -7.67
CA ALA A 119 -17.08 15.24 -7.81
C ALA A 119 -18.04 14.35 -6.99
N ARG A 120 -17.85 13.02 -6.99
CA ARG A 120 -18.62 12.09 -6.15
C ARG A 120 -18.40 12.39 -4.66
N VAL A 121 -17.15 12.53 -4.23
CA VAL A 121 -16.79 12.89 -2.85
C VAL A 121 -17.39 14.22 -2.42
N ALA A 122 -17.32 15.24 -3.29
CA ALA A 122 -17.88 16.56 -2.99
C ALA A 122 -19.41 16.52 -2.80
N ARG A 123 -20.11 15.70 -3.60
CA ARG A 123 -21.56 15.47 -3.48
C ARG A 123 -21.91 14.77 -2.18
N ASP A 124 -21.19 13.68 -1.86
CA ASP A 124 -21.47 12.85 -0.70
C ASP A 124 -21.04 13.51 0.63
N LEU A 125 -20.11 14.48 0.58
CA LEU A 125 -19.71 15.37 1.67
C LEU A 125 -20.60 16.62 1.82
N GLN A 126 -21.75 16.72 1.16
CA GLN A 126 -22.61 17.87 1.31
C GLN A 126 -23.02 18.11 2.78
N PRO A 127 -23.25 19.38 3.19
CA PRO A 127 -23.34 19.77 4.60
C PRO A 127 -24.31 18.87 5.38
N ALA A 128 -23.81 18.39 6.48
CA ALA A 128 -24.53 17.53 7.44
C ALA A 128 -25.80 18.15 8.03
N SER A 129 -26.08 19.45 7.78
CA SER A 129 -27.31 20.09 8.21
C SER A 129 -28.59 19.49 7.61
N LYS A 130 -28.46 18.73 6.51
CA LYS A 130 -29.58 18.00 5.89
C LYS A 130 -29.56 16.49 6.19
N ARG A 131 -28.47 15.94 6.71
CA ARG A 131 -28.33 14.51 7.07
C ARG A 131 -28.21 14.36 8.58
N MET A 132 -29.23 13.87 9.21
CA MET A 132 -29.26 13.63 10.67
C MET A 132 -28.39 12.45 11.09
N THR A 133 -28.06 11.53 10.19
CA THR A 133 -27.32 10.30 10.47
C THR A 133 -25.91 10.31 9.85
N LEU A 134 -24.98 9.57 10.47
CA LEU A 134 -23.69 9.21 9.89
C LEU A 134 -23.90 7.99 9.00
N ASP A 135 -24.32 8.20 7.75
CA ASP A 135 -24.46 7.14 6.78
C ASP A 135 -23.08 6.68 6.23
N ARG A 136 -23.06 5.49 5.63
CA ARG A 136 -21.85 4.84 5.11
C ARG A 136 -21.15 5.69 4.06
N GLU A 137 -21.90 6.27 3.13
CA GLU A 137 -21.40 7.08 2.01
C GLU A 137 -20.71 8.36 2.51
N LEU A 138 -21.27 9.01 3.52
CA LEU A 138 -20.69 10.23 4.10
C LEU A 138 -19.32 9.95 4.75
N VAL A 139 -19.22 8.84 5.50
CA VAL A 139 -17.95 8.48 6.16
C VAL A 139 -16.92 8.00 5.13
N LEU A 140 -17.33 7.24 4.10
CA LEU A 140 -16.47 6.84 2.99
C LEU A 140 -15.95 8.04 2.20
N ALA A 141 -16.82 8.99 1.86
CA ALA A 141 -16.41 10.25 1.21
C ALA A 141 -15.40 11.03 2.05
N THR A 142 -15.58 11.04 3.39
CA THR A 142 -14.61 11.63 4.33
C THR A 142 -13.25 10.93 4.26
N LEU A 143 -13.23 9.60 4.29
CA LEU A 143 -11.99 8.82 4.16
C LEU A 143 -11.29 9.06 2.83
N VAL A 144 -12.03 9.09 1.71
CA VAL A 144 -11.45 9.37 0.39
C VAL A 144 -10.95 10.80 0.28
N ARG A 145 -11.65 11.78 0.87
CA ARG A 145 -11.16 13.17 0.95
C ARG A 145 -9.83 13.25 1.72
N LEU A 146 -9.71 12.50 2.82
CA LEU A 146 -8.45 12.41 3.57
C LEU A 146 -7.34 11.72 2.76
N LEU A 147 -7.62 10.65 2.02
CA LEU A 147 -6.65 10.02 1.11
C LEU A 147 -6.12 11.02 0.07
N ASP A 148 -7.03 11.80 -0.54
CA ASP A 148 -6.69 12.77 -1.59
C ASP A 148 -5.90 13.98 -1.07
N THR A 149 -6.06 14.36 0.19
CA THR A 149 -5.47 15.60 0.71
C THR A 149 -4.31 15.41 1.67
N THR A 150 -4.22 14.26 2.35
CA THR A 150 -3.21 14.03 3.39
C THR A 150 -2.17 12.99 3.02
N PHE A 151 -2.35 12.29 1.90
CA PHE A 151 -1.46 11.24 1.39
C PHE A 151 -1.24 10.06 2.36
N LEU A 152 -2.12 9.94 3.35
CA LEU A 152 -2.07 8.86 4.33
C LEU A 152 -2.46 7.51 3.69
N ARG A 153 -2.09 6.42 4.32
CA ARG A 153 -2.49 5.07 3.91
C ARG A 153 -3.89 4.74 4.41
N VAL A 154 -4.63 3.94 3.63
CA VAL A 154 -5.98 3.52 4.01
C VAL A 154 -6.00 2.75 5.33
N GLY A 155 -5.04 1.89 5.59
CA GLY A 155 -4.97 1.04 6.78
C GLY A 155 -5.21 -0.43 6.47
N ASN A 156 -4.89 -1.29 7.44
CA ASN A 156 -5.17 -2.73 7.45
C ASN A 156 -5.26 -3.16 8.91
N GLU A 157 -6.33 -3.88 9.25
CA GLU A 157 -6.66 -4.31 10.62
C GLU A 157 -5.58 -5.23 11.20
N GLU A 158 -5.09 -6.18 10.40
CA GLU A 158 -4.06 -7.13 10.81
C GLU A 158 -2.76 -6.43 11.24
N TYR A 159 -2.34 -5.38 10.51
CA TYR A 159 -1.17 -4.60 10.89
C TYR A 159 -1.42 -3.67 12.07
N ALA A 160 -2.64 -3.20 12.27
CA ALA A 160 -2.99 -2.38 13.42
C ALA A 160 -2.97 -3.21 14.71
N SER A 161 -3.51 -4.43 14.67
CA SER A 161 -3.56 -5.34 15.81
C SER A 161 -2.20 -5.97 16.14
N SER A 162 -1.44 -6.41 15.11
CA SER A 162 -0.19 -7.16 15.32
C SER A 162 1.01 -6.29 15.70
N ASN A 163 1.11 -5.07 15.20
CA ASN A 163 2.29 -4.22 15.41
C ASN A 163 2.00 -2.74 15.66
N GLY A 164 0.75 -2.37 15.95
CA GLY A 164 0.35 -1.01 16.26
C GLY A 164 0.58 -0.01 15.11
N SER A 165 0.54 -0.48 13.86
CA SER A 165 0.72 0.35 12.67
C SER A 165 -0.63 0.72 12.06
N TYR A 166 -1.04 1.97 12.22
CA TYR A 166 -2.35 2.47 11.81
C TYR A 166 -2.35 3.08 10.42
N GLY A 167 -3.54 3.16 9.83
CA GLY A 167 -3.90 3.95 8.66
C GLY A 167 -5.34 4.44 8.81
N LEU A 168 -5.89 5.16 7.84
CA LEU A 168 -7.15 5.89 8.00
C LEU A 168 -8.29 5.03 8.56
N THR A 169 -8.57 3.85 7.99
CA THR A 169 -9.66 2.98 8.44
C THR A 169 -9.44 2.35 9.83
N THR A 170 -8.21 2.32 10.30
CA THR A 170 -7.83 1.74 11.61
C THR A 170 -7.46 2.78 12.66
N LEU A 171 -7.67 4.09 12.35
CA LEU A 171 -7.46 5.15 13.33
C LEU A 171 -8.42 5.00 14.51
N ARG A 172 -7.95 5.40 15.68
CA ARG A 172 -8.75 5.46 16.92
C ARG A 172 -9.05 6.91 17.30
N ASN A 173 -10.08 7.13 18.11
CA ASN A 173 -10.49 8.46 18.57
C ASN A 173 -9.34 9.31 19.12
N LYS A 174 -8.39 8.70 19.86
CA LYS A 174 -7.20 9.36 20.40
C LYS A 174 -6.19 9.86 19.35
N HIS A 175 -6.31 9.42 18.10
CA HIS A 175 -5.43 9.82 17.01
C HIS A 175 -5.91 11.08 16.29
N ALA A 176 -7.11 11.56 16.59
CA ALA A 176 -7.74 12.72 15.93
C ALA A 176 -8.07 13.81 16.94
N GLU A 177 -7.68 15.03 16.61
CA GLU A 177 -8.05 16.24 17.32
C GLU A 177 -8.80 17.17 16.37
N VAL A 178 -10.03 17.59 16.75
CA VAL A 178 -10.86 18.49 15.95
C VAL A 178 -11.02 19.83 16.68
N ARG A 179 -10.55 20.91 16.07
CA ARG A 179 -10.70 22.28 16.57
C ARG A 179 -11.36 23.16 15.51
N GLY A 180 -12.60 23.56 15.75
CA GLY A 180 -13.38 24.35 14.76
C GLY A 180 -13.49 23.59 13.43
N ALA A 181 -12.96 24.15 12.36
CA ALA A 181 -12.93 23.58 11.02
C ALA A 181 -11.65 22.73 10.74
N SER A 182 -10.71 22.70 11.68
CA SER A 182 -9.42 22.03 11.51
C SER A 182 -9.45 20.63 12.13
N LEU A 183 -8.95 19.65 11.39
CA LEU A 183 -8.67 18.29 11.83
C LEU A 183 -7.15 18.08 11.87
N LYS A 184 -6.64 17.61 13.01
CA LYS A 184 -5.27 17.13 13.16
C LYS A 184 -5.29 15.63 13.43
N LEU A 185 -4.53 14.87 12.64
CA LEU A 185 -4.32 13.43 12.83
C LEU A 185 -2.88 13.18 13.26
N ARG A 186 -2.68 12.38 14.32
CA ARG A 186 -1.35 11.99 14.81
C ARG A 186 -1.35 10.54 15.25
N PHE A 187 -0.54 9.70 14.58
CA PHE A 187 -0.51 8.26 14.84
C PHE A 187 0.79 7.61 14.33
N ARG A 188 1.08 6.40 14.80
CA ARG A 188 2.16 5.57 14.27
C ARG A 188 1.65 4.78 13.06
N GLY A 189 2.27 5.00 11.89
CA GLY A 189 1.95 4.28 10.67
C GLY A 189 2.97 3.19 10.35
N LYS A 190 3.01 2.80 9.07
CA LYS A 190 3.90 1.74 8.57
C LYS A 190 5.35 1.95 9.01
N SER A 191 5.98 0.89 9.47
CA SER A 191 7.36 0.86 9.99
C SER A 191 7.57 1.68 11.29
N GLY A 192 6.49 1.95 12.05
CA GLY A 192 6.55 2.70 13.31
C GLY A 192 6.76 4.21 13.14
N VAL A 193 6.73 4.73 11.92
CA VAL A 193 6.91 6.16 11.64
C VAL A 193 5.73 6.94 12.19
N LEU A 194 6.03 8.01 12.93
CA LEU A 194 5.01 8.94 13.40
C LEU A 194 4.52 9.80 12.24
N HIS A 195 3.23 9.70 11.94
CA HIS A 195 2.56 10.57 10.96
C HIS A 195 1.80 11.68 11.68
N GLU A 196 1.93 12.88 11.16
CA GLU A 196 1.12 14.02 11.54
C GLU A 196 0.55 14.63 10.24
N ALA A 197 -0.76 14.83 10.19
CA ALA A 197 -1.45 15.46 9.08
C ALA A 197 -2.47 16.46 9.61
N ARG A 198 -2.62 17.59 8.92
CA ARG A 198 -3.61 18.61 9.22
C ARG A 198 -4.43 18.90 7.97
N LEU A 199 -5.73 19.06 8.17
CA LEU A 199 -6.68 19.41 7.13
C LEU A 199 -7.65 20.45 7.67
N ASP A 200 -7.75 21.60 6.98
CA ASP A 200 -8.71 22.66 7.25
C ASP A 200 -9.88 22.50 6.25
N ASP A 201 -10.83 21.64 6.57
CA ASP A 201 -12.08 21.40 5.83
C ASP A 201 -13.21 21.22 6.85
N PRO A 202 -14.15 22.21 6.96
CA PRO A 202 -15.21 22.18 7.95
C PRO A 202 -16.15 20.97 7.81
N ARG A 203 -16.32 20.44 6.59
CA ARG A 203 -17.17 19.28 6.32
C ARG A 203 -16.54 18.03 6.93
N VAL A 204 -15.24 17.78 6.65
CA VAL A 204 -14.47 16.67 7.22
C VAL A 204 -14.42 16.78 8.73
N ALA A 205 -14.09 17.96 9.27
CA ALA A 205 -14.03 18.20 10.71
C ALA A 205 -15.37 17.91 11.40
N SER A 206 -16.49 18.30 10.77
CA SER A 206 -17.84 18.02 11.30
C SER A 206 -18.14 16.53 11.33
N VAL A 207 -17.81 15.78 10.27
CA VAL A 207 -18.02 14.33 10.22
C VAL A 207 -17.16 13.62 11.26
N VAL A 208 -15.87 13.95 11.35
CA VAL A 208 -14.96 13.34 12.32
C VAL A 208 -15.41 13.58 13.76
N ARG A 209 -15.86 14.80 14.10
CA ARG A 209 -16.42 15.12 15.43
C ARG A 209 -17.63 14.25 15.76
N ARG A 210 -18.49 13.99 14.80
CA ARG A 210 -19.66 13.12 14.98
C ARG A 210 -19.24 11.66 15.12
N CYS A 211 -18.27 11.19 14.36
CA CYS A 211 -17.70 9.85 14.51
C CYS A 211 -17.12 9.65 15.92
N GLN A 212 -16.45 10.64 16.50
CA GLN A 212 -15.90 10.58 17.86
C GLN A 212 -16.98 10.48 18.97
N GLN A 213 -18.23 10.79 18.66
CA GLN A 213 -19.36 10.66 19.59
C GLN A 213 -19.96 9.25 19.60
N LEU A 214 -19.59 8.40 18.62
CA LEU A 214 -20.04 7.02 18.58
C LEU A 214 -19.31 6.16 19.62
N PRO A 215 -19.96 5.10 20.13
CA PRO A 215 -19.33 4.18 21.06
C PRO A 215 -18.18 3.41 20.39
N GLY A 216 -17.15 3.07 21.17
CA GLY A 216 -15.98 2.33 20.70
C GLY A 216 -14.72 3.17 20.60
N GLN A 217 -13.63 2.55 20.14
CA GLN A 217 -12.32 3.20 20.03
C GLN A 217 -11.98 3.62 18.58
N GLU A 218 -12.62 2.99 17.62
CA GLU A 218 -12.41 3.19 16.19
C GLU A 218 -12.97 4.55 15.79
N LEU A 219 -12.17 5.32 15.04
CA LEU A 219 -12.54 6.69 14.66
C LEU A 219 -13.63 6.71 13.58
N PHE A 220 -13.48 5.89 12.54
CA PHE A 220 -14.39 5.92 11.40
C PHE A 220 -15.42 4.81 11.47
N GLN A 221 -16.58 5.18 11.93
CA GLN A 221 -17.76 4.34 12.05
C GLN A 221 -18.97 5.03 11.40
N TYR A 222 -19.94 4.25 10.97
CA TYR A 222 -21.23 4.73 10.45
C TYR A 222 -22.38 3.98 11.12
N HIS A 223 -23.60 4.50 11.03
CA HIS A 223 -24.79 3.77 11.43
C HIS A 223 -25.35 3.02 10.22
N ASP A 224 -25.58 1.71 10.39
CA ASP A 224 -26.33 0.93 9.41
C ASP A 224 -27.85 1.27 9.44
N GLU A 225 -28.65 0.58 8.62
CA GLU A 225 -30.09 0.81 8.52
C GLU A 225 -30.84 0.60 9.84
N ASP A 226 -30.32 -0.25 10.72
CA ASP A 226 -30.86 -0.54 12.06
C ASP A 226 -30.33 0.46 13.13
N GLY A 227 -29.50 1.44 12.75
CA GLY A 227 -28.87 2.39 13.64
C GLY A 227 -27.69 1.82 14.44
N THR A 228 -27.20 0.62 14.09
CA THR A 228 -26.07 -0.02 14.76
C THR A 228 -24.75 0.56 14.23
N PRO A 229 -23.78 0.95 15.08
CA PRO A 229 -22.47 1.40 14.64
C PRO A 229 -21.69 0.27 13.94
N ARG A 230 -21.15 0.56 12.76
CA ARG A 230 -20.32 -0.35 11.95
C ARG A 230 -19.00 0.31 11.61
N ILE A 231 -17.93 -0.48 11.63
CA ILE A 231 -16.58 -0.05 11.29
C ILE A 231 -16.39 -0.17 9.77
N LEU A 232 -15.66 0.78 9.18
CA LEU A 232 -15.28 0.75 7.77
C LEU A 232 -13.91 0.09 7.58
N SER A 233 -13.83 -0.84 6.65
CA SER A 233 -12.61 -1.53 6.24
C SER A 233 -11.93 -0.85 5.03
N SER A 234 -10.70 -1.27 4.73
CA SER A 234 -10.03 -0.87 3.48
C SER A 234 -10.74 -1.38 2.24
N THR A 235 -11.49 -2.49 2.34
CA THR A 235 -12.30 -3.03 1.25
C THR A 235 -13.45 -2.08 0.92
N ASP A 236 -14.17 -1.58 1.94
CA ASP A 236 -15.26 -0.62 1.74
C ASP A 236 -14.80 0.66 1.04
N VAL A 237 -13.61 1.17 1.41
CA VAL A 237 -13.01 2.33 0.74
C VAL A 237 -12.69 2.04 -0.73
N ASN A 238 -12.14 0.85 -1.03
CA ASN A 238 -11.82 0.47 -2.40
C ASN A 238 -13.08 0.23 -3.24
N ASP A 239 -14.16 -0.31 -2.66
CA ASP A 239 -15.45 -0.48 -3.33
C ASP A 239 -16.06 0.87 -3.71
N TYR A 240 -16.08 1.82 -2.77
CA TYR A 240 -16.52 3.18 -3.04
C TYR A 240 -15.71 3.85 -4.17
N LEU A 241 -14.39 3.64 -4.18
CA LEU A 241 -13.52 4.19 -5.23
C LEU A 241 -13.83 3.58 -6.60
N ARG A 242 -14.07 2.27 -6.67
CA ARG A 242 -14.46 1.58 -7.92
C ARG A 242 -15.77 2.11 -8.46
N GLU A 243 -16.78 2.29 -7.61
CA GLU A 243 -18.05 2.88 -7.98
C GLU A 243 -17.91 4.33 -8.46
N ALA A 244 -17.14 5.15 -7.72
CA ALA A 244 -16.95 6.56 -8.03
C ALA A 244 -16.16 6.78 -9.33
N ALA A 245 -15.18 5.92 -9.59
CA ALA A 245 -14.32 6.00 -10.78
C ALA A 245 -14.94 5.34 -12.02
N GLY A 246 -15.80 4.32 -11.83
CA GLY A 246 -16.26 3.44 -12.90
C GLY A 246 -15.16 2.51 -13.42
N ASP A 247 -14.11 2.27 -12.62
CA ASP A 247 -12.97 1.43 -12.96
C ASP A 247 -12.31 0.92 -11.65
N ASN A 248 -11.44 -0.10 -11.78
CA ASN A 248 -10.83 -0.81 -10.65
C ASN A 248 -9.68 -0.04 -9.98
N PHE A 249 -9.93 1.19 -9.52
CA PHE A 249 -8.98 1.96 -8.73
C PHE A 249 -9.12 1.69 -7.22
N THR A 250 -8.03 1.95 -6.49
CA THR A 250 -7.91 1.67 -5.06
C THR A 250 -7.24 2.83 -4.32
N ALA A 251 -7.28 2.83 -3.01
CA ALA A 251 -6.58 3.80 -2.16
C ALA A 251 -5.06 3.86 -2.42
N LYS A 252 -4.46 2.79 -2.98
CA LYS A 252 -3.04 2.77 -3.37
C LYS A 252 -2.76 3.71 -4.54
N ASP A 253 -3.71 3.87 -5.45
CA ASP A 253 -3.55 4.71 -6.64
C ASP A 253 -3.40 6.18 -6.27
N PHE A 254 -4.10 6.66 -5.23
CA PHE A 254 -3.88 8.01 -4.67
C PHE A 254 -2.43 8.25 -4.25
N ARG A 255 -1.83 7.28 -3.54
CA ARG A 255 -0.44 7.43 -3.09
C ARG A 255 0.56 7.44 -4.25
N THR A 256 0.31 6.65 -5.28
CA THR A 256 1.14 6.64 -6.49
C THR A 256 1.00 7.97 -7.21
N TRP A 257 -0.21 8.47 -7.39
CA TRP A 257 -0.52 9.75 -8.01
C TRP A 257 0.18 10.92 -7.29
N HIS A 258 -0.10 11.09 -6.00
CA HIS A 258 0.46 12.19 -5.22
C HIS A 258 1.99 12.14 -5.12
N GLY A 259 2.56 10.93 -4.96
CA GLY A 259 4.02 10.78 -4.95
C GLY A 259 4.65 11.18 -6.29
N THR A 260 4.00 10.85 -7.41
CA THR A 260 4.47 11.24 -8.75
C THR A 260 4.34 12.74 -8.99
N VAL A 261 3.19 13.34 -8.62
CA VAL A 261 2.99 14.80 -8.75
C VAL A 261 3.98 15.58 -7.90
N GLN A 262 4.20 15.18 -6.64
CA GLN A 262 5.19 15.83 -5.78
C GLN A 262 6.62 15.69 -6.31
N ALA A 263 6.99 14.51 -6.82
CA ALA A 263 8.30 14.30 -7.43
C ALA A 263 8.49 15.21 -8.64
N LEU A 264 7.49 15.33 -9.50
CA LEU A 264 7.51 16.23 -10.65
C LEU A 264 7.67 17.69 -10.24
N GLU A 265 6.90 18.16 -9.24
CA GLU A 265 6.98 19.53 -8.74
C GLU A 265 8.34 19.86 -8.16
N LEU A 266 8.90 18.95 -7.33
CA LEU A 266 10.24 19.11 -6.75
C LEU A 266 11.33 19.13 -7.83
N THR A 267 11.24 18.26 -8.85
CA THR A 267 12.17 18.25 -9.97
C THR A 267 12.09 19.57 -10.75
N ARG A 268 10.87 20.06 -11.01
CA ARG A 268 10.68 21.35 -11.70
C ARG A 268 11.30 22.51 -10.94
N LEU A 269 11.11 22.57 -9.61
CA LEU A 269 11.72 23.60 -8.78
C LEU A 269 13.24 23.49 -8.80
N ALA A 270 13.81 22.30 -8.61
CA ALA A 270 15.24 22.09 -8.66
C ALA A 270 15.87 22.46 -10.03
N CYS A 271 15.17 22.23 -11.14
CA CYS A 271 15.62 22.65 -12.46
C CYS A 271 15.45 24.15 -12.71
N SER A 272 14.53 24.82 -12.01
CA SER A 272 14.33 26.28 -12.13
C SER A 272 15.38 27.07 -11.35
N ASP A 273 15.98 26.48 -10.31
CA ASP A 273 17.05 27.08 -9.50
C ASP A 273 18.44 26.88 -10.11
N VAL A 274 18.58 26.10 -11.18
CA VAL A 274 19.83 25.97 -11.94
C VAL A 274 19.91 27.11 -12.96
N ASP A 275 20.74 28.11 -12.67
CA ASP A 275 21.05 29.21 -13.59
C ASP A 275 21.58 28.63 -14.93
N PRO A 276 21.05 29.03 -16.11
CA PRO A 276 21.49 28.48 -17.39
C PRO A 276 22.99 28.73 -17.71
N MET A 277 23.69 29.53 -16.91
CA MET A 277 25.10 29.85 -17.06
C MET A 277 26.07 28.81 -16.46
N ASP A 278 25.58 27.84 -15.64
CA ASP A 278 26.44 26.81 -15.04
C ASP A 278 26.51 25.50 -15.85
N ALA A 279 25.89 25.45 -17.03
CA ALA A 279 26.09 24.38 -17.99
C ALA A 279 27.44 24.56 -18.73
N SER A 280 28.53 24.40 -18.01
CA SER A 280 29.86 24.33 -18.61
C SER A 280 29.98 23.06 -19.47
N PRO A 281 30.43 23.12 -20.73
CA PRO A 281 30.53 21.96 -21.59
C PRO A 281 31.77 21.16 -21.23
N ALA A 282 31.67 20.25 -20.29
CA ALA A 282 32.69 19.23 -20.04
C ALA A 282 32.21 17.88 -20.59
N MET A 283 32.26 17.77 -21.92
CA MET A 283 32.44 16.51 -22.66
C MET A 283 32.96 16.82 -24.06
N ARG A 284 34.25 16.76 -24.18
CA ARG A 284 34.91 16.36 -25.44
C ARG A 284 35.59 15.02 -25.23
#